data_885c7538b90cbef64feeb1e0649b9077
#
_entry.id   885c7538b90cbef64feeb1e0649b9077
#
_cell.length_a   1.000
_cell.length_b   1.000
_cell.length_c   1.000
_cell.angle_alpha   90.00
_cell.angle_beta   90.00
_cell.angle_gamma   90.00
#
_symmetry.space_group_name_H-M   'P 1'
#
loop_
_entity.id
_entity.type
_entity.pdbx_description
1 polymer ?
#
loop_
_entity_poly.entity_id
_entity_poly.type
_entity_poly.pdbx_seq_one_letter_code
_entity_poly.pdbx_strand_id
1 'polypeptide(L)'
;WRLYLTILATGIAMFFGWLPLPEHLKALQILANPWVLGVAAAGTLAEFLADKVAWVDSIWDGIHGIIRPLGGALLALALVDSSDPAWQVIAFLLGGGGALLSHGAKATTRAVVNVSPEPYSNAVVSTGEDVATGGLLALAVAYPPLAIVIALLLAIAAVIVIIALRRLLRNIKATLKKALGEA
;
A
#
# COMPACT_ATOMS: atom_id res chain seq x y z
N TRP A 1 0.09 0.08 -0.04
CA TRP A 1 -1.27 0.53 -0.26
C TRP A 1 -1.26 1.85 -1.05
N ARG A 2 -1.16 3.02 -0.49
CA ARG A 2 -1.11 4.33 -1.16
C ARG A 2 0.27 4.97 -0.98
N LEU A 3 1.27 4.53 -1.77
CA LEU A 3 2.66 4.97 -1.60
C LEU A 3 2.80 6.49 -1.73
N TYR A 4 2.28 7.05 -2.82
CA TYR A 4 2.42 8.49 -3.09
C TYR A 4 1.67 9.35 -2.07
N LEU A 5 0.47 8.95 -1.66
CA LEU A 5 -0.29 9.64 -0.62
C LEU A 5 0.45 9.62 0.72
N THR A 6 1.09 8.49 1.07
CA THR A 6 1.88 8.38 2.28
C THR A 6 3.08 9.33 2.25
N ILE A 7 3.84 9.34 1.15
CA ILE A 7 4.97 10.26 0.96
C ILE A 7 4.51 11.71 1.02
N LEU A 8 3.43 12.04 0.31
CA LEU A 8 2.88 13.40 0.25
C LEU A 8 2.43 13.88 1.63
N ALA A 9 1.60 13.12 2.33
CA ALA A 9 1.06 13.52 3.62
C ALA A 9 2.17 13.65 4.68
N THR A 10 3.09 12.69 4.73
CA THR A 10 4.23 12.74 5.65
C THR A 10 5.15 13.92 5.32
N GLY A 11 5.46 14.12 4.04
CA GLY A 11 6.30 15.22 3.58
C GLY A 11 5.68 16.59 3.85
N ILE A 12 4.37 16.76 3.66
CA ILE A 12 3.64 17.99 4.01
C ILE A 12 3.71 18.23 5.53
N ALA A 13 3.46 17.21 6.35
CA ALA A 13 3.54 17.34 7.80
C ALA A 13 4.93 17.77 8.29
N MET A 14 5.99 17.28 7.65
CA MET A 14 7.37 17.69 7.90
C MET A 14 7.65 19.11 7.41
N PHE A 15 7.17 19.45 6.20
CA PHE A 15 7.37 20.78 5.60
C PHE A 15 6.79 21.90 6.45
N PHE A 16 5.62 21.68 7.05
CA PHE A 16 4.98 22.63 7.95
C PHE A 16 5.43 22.50 9.42
N GLY A 17 6.36 21.59 9.74
CA GLY A 17 6.85 21.39 11.10
C GLY A 17 5.86 20.70 12.05
N TRP A 18 4.80 20.10 11.53
CA TRP A 18 3.82 19.35 12.34
C TRP A 18 4.37 18.00 12.82
N LEU A 19 5.38 17.47 12.14
CA LEU A 19 6.06 16.22 12.47
C LEU A 19 7.55 16.51 12.74
N PRO A 20 7.93 16.81 14.00
CA PRO A 20 9.34 16.99 14.34
C PRO A 20 10.07 15.66 14.25
N LEU A 21 11.19 15.62 13.51
CA LEU A 21 12.01 14.43 13.35
C LEU A 21 13.13 14.39 14.39
N PRO A 22 13.28 13.27 15.11
CA PRO A 22 14.48 12.97 15.88
C PRO A 22 15.74 12.95 15.00
N GLU A 23 16.91 13.14 15.59
CA GLU A 23 18.19 13.18 14.85
C GLU A 23 18.42 11.97 13.94
N HIS A 24 18.10 10.76 14.43
CA HIS A 24 18.29 9.52 13.70
C HIS A 24 17.33 9.35 12.50
N LEU A 25 16.26 10.16 12.41
CA LEU A 25 15.29 10.14 11.30
C LEU A 25 15.45 11.31 10.34
N LYS A 26 16.52 12.12 10.47
CA LYS A 26 16.75 13.28 9.60
C LYS A 26 16.83 12.94 8.11
N ALA A 27 17.22 11.72 7.77
CA ALA A 27 17.21 11.25 6.37
C ALA A 27 15.82 11.34 5.73
N LEU A 28 14.73 11.18 6.52
CA LEU A 28 13.37 11.32 6.03
C LEU A 28 12.99 12.76 5.67
N GLN A 29 13.76 13.76 6.09
CA GLN A 29 13.50 15.16 5.76
C GLN A 29 13.50 15.42 4.24
N ILE A 30 14.10 14.53 3.45
CA ILE A 30 14.03 14.56 2.00
C ILE A 30 12.59 14.51 1.48
N LEU A 31 11.65 13.92 2.22
CA LEU A 31 10.24 13.87 1.87
C LEU A 31 9.58 15.26 1.88
N ALA A 32 10.13 16.21 2.66
CA ALA A 32 9.70 17.61 2.69
C ALA A 32 10.26 18.45 1.54
N ASN A 33 11.10 17.88 0.68
CA ASN A 33 11.65 18.58 -0.47
C ASN A 33 10.52 18.94 -1.45
N PRO A 34 10.41 20.21 -1.94
CA PRO A 34 9.34 20.62 -2.85
C PRO A 34 9.20 19.79 -4.12
N TRP A 35 10.32 19.31 -4.68
CA TRP A 35 10.29 18.42 -5.86
C TRP A 35 9.71 17.05 -5.52
N VAL A 36 10.08 16.49 -4.36
CA VAL A 36 9.53 15.22 -3.88
C VAL A 36 8.03 15.36 -3.61
N LEU A 37 7.61 16.45 -2.98
CA LEU A 37 6.20 16.77 -2.76
C LEU A 37 5.44 16.92 -4.08
N GLY A 38 6.03 17.61 -5.08
CA GLY A 38 5.42 17.75 -6.40
C GLY A 38 5.22 16.41 -7.11
N VAL A 39 6.24 15.55 -7.12
CA VAL A 39 6.14 14.19 -7.69
C VAL A 39 5.14 13.34 -6.92
N ALA A 40 5.15 13.41 -5.59
CA ALA A 40 4.21 12.65 -4.76
C ALA A 40 2.77 13.13 -4.95
N ALA A 41 2.55 14.43 -5.12
CA ALA A 41 1.22 15.00 -5.43
C ALA A 41 0.72 14.53 -6.80
N ALA A 42 1.57 14.60 -7.83
CA ALA A 42 1.25 14.12 -9.17
C ALA A 42 0.96 12.60 -9.17
N GLY A 43 1.78 11.82 -8.46
CA GLY A 43 1.57 10.37 -8.30
C GLY A 43 0.28 10.04 -7.56
N THR A 44 -0.04 10.79 -6.50
CA THR A 44 -1.31 10.63 -5.74
C THR A 44 -2.51 10.91 -6.63
N LEU A 45 -2.47 11.99 -7.41
CA LEU A 45 -3.54 12.33 -8.34
C LEU A 45 -3.69 11.28 -9.44
N ALA A 46 -2.59 10.83 -10.02
CA ALA A 46 -2.59 9.78 -11.03
C ALA A 46 -3.16 8.46 -10.48
N GLU A 47 -2.76 8.05 -9.27
CA GLU A 47 -3.29 6.86 -8.59
C GLU A 47 -4.79 7.01 -8.32
N PHE A 48 -5.23 8.18 -7.82
CA PHE A 48 -6.65 8.46 -7.57
C PHE A 48 -7.49 8.35 -8.84
N LEU A 49 -7.01 8.87 -9.97
CA LEU A 49 -7.71 8.81 -11.26
C LEU A 49 -7.68 7.38 -11.84
N ALA A 50 -6.54 6.71 -11.78
CA ALA A 50 -6.37 5.35 -12.27
C ALA A 50 -7.34 4.38 -11.59
N ASP A 51 -7.50 4.49 -10.29
CA ASP A 51 -8.38 3.62 -9.50
C ASP A 51 -9.89 3.75 -9.83
N LYS A 52 -10.29 4.77 -10.58
CA LYS A 52 -11.69 4.95 -10.98
C LYS A 52 -12.06 4.19 -12.25
N VAL A 53 -11.07 3.72 -13.00
CA VAL A 53 -11.27 3.03 -14.29
C VAL A 53 -10.62 1.65 -14.22
N ALA A 54 -11.42 0.58 -14.21
CA ALA A 54 -10.99 -0.78 -13.91
C ALA A 54 -9.79 -1.28 -14.74
N TRP A 55 -9.73 -0.98 -16.05
CA TRP A 55 -8.60 -1.41 -16.89
C TRP A 55 -7.34 -0.58 -16.63
N VAL A 56 -7.47 0.72 -16.32
CA VAL A 56 -6.36 1.60 -15.94
C VAL A 56 -5.81 1.18 -14.58
N ASP A 57 -6.70 0.90 -13.60
CA ASP A 57 -6.35 0.37 -12.28
C ASP A 57 -5.52 -0.92 -12.40
N SER A 58 -5.93 -1.84 -13.27
CA SER A 58 -5.20 -3.10 -13.48
C SER A 58 -3.79 -2.91 -14.04
N ILE A 59 -3.60 -1.99 -14.98
CA ILE A 59 -2.28 -1.64 -15.53
C ILE A 59 -1.44 -0.93 -14.46
N TRP A 60 -2.04 0.03 -13.76
CA TRP A 60 -1.39 0.79 -12.69
C TRP A 60 -0.91 -0.13 -11.57
N ASP A 61 -1.76 -1.05 -11.10
CA ASP A 61 -1.40 -2.02 -10.09
C ASP A 61 -0.31 -3.00 -10.57
N GLY A 62 -0.31 -3.39 -11.85
CA GLY A 62 0.75 -4.21 -12.44
C GLY A 62 2.13 -3.53 -12.36
N ILE A 63 2.22 -2.26 -12.73
CA ILE A 63 3.46 -1.46 -12.64
C ILE A 63 3.86 -1.27 -11.15
N HIS A 64 2.90 -0.96 -10.29
CA HIS A 64 3.12 -0.71 -8.87
C HIS A 64 3.36 -1.98 -8.05
N GLY A 65 3.17 -3.16 -8.64
CA GLY A 65 3.60 -4.43 -8.06
C GLY A 65 5.10 -4.50 -7.77
N ILE A 66 5.91 -3.70 -8.48
CA ILE A 66 7.35 -3.55 -8.24
C ILE A 66 7.66 -2.25 -7.49
N ILE A 67 7.04 -1.14 -7.88
CA ILE A 67 7.33 0.19 -7.31
C ILE A 67 7.01 0.26 -5.82
N ARG A 68 5.85 -0.28 -5.39
CA ARG A 68 5.43 -0.22 -3.98
C ARG A 68 6.34 -1.00 -3.03
N PRO A 69 6.72 -2.27 -3.31
CA PRO A 69 7.69 -2.98 -2.48
C PRO A 69 9.05 -2.29 -2.40
N LEU A 70 9.56 -1.77 -3.51
CA LEU A 70 10.82 -1.02 -3.51
C LEU A 70 10.71 0.27 -2.70
N GLY A 71 9.64 1.04 -2.88
CA GLY A 71 9.38 2.25 -2.12
C GLY A 71 9.24 1.97 -0.62
N GLY A 72 8.51 0.92 -0.24
CA GLY A 72 8.37 0.48 1.15
C GLY A 72 9.70 0.05 1.77
N ALA A 73 10.53 -0.67 1.01
CA ALA A 73 11.87 -1.06 1.46
C ALA A 73 12.79 0.15 1.68
N LEU A 74 12.79 1.10 0.73
CA LEU A 74 13.61 2.33 0.84
C LEU A 74 13.15 3.22 2.00
N LEU A 75 11.84 3.37 2.20
CA LEU A 75 11.32 4.12 3.36
C LEU A 75 11.70 3.46 4.68
N ALA A 76 11.64 2.13 4.76
CA ALA A 76 12.03 1.40 5.96
C ALA A 76 13.54 1.50 6.25
N LEU A 77 14.38 1.49 5.20
CA LEU A 77 15.82 1.71 5.33
C LEU A 77 16.14 3.10 5.93
N ALA A 78 15.35 4.12 5.57
CA ALA A 78 15.55 5.47 6.11
C ALA A 78 15.18 5.60 7.60
N LEU A 79 14.51 4.58 8.18
CA LEU A 79 14.11 4.55 9.59
C LEU A 79 15.16 3.91 10.52
N VAL A 80 16.17 3.23 9.97
CA VAL A 80 17.17 2.49 10.75
C VAL A 80 18.54 3.12 10.63
N ASP A 81 19.37 2.89 11.66
CA ASP A 81 20.77 3.32 11.65
C ASP A 81 21.53 2.58 10.55
N SER A 82 22.16 3.33 9.67
CA SER A 82 22.99 2.80 8.57
C SER A 82 24.28 2.13 9.02
N SER A 83 24.67 2.29 10.28
CA SER A 83 25.87 1.65 10.85
C SER A 83 25.70 0.15 11.15
N ASP A 84 24.47 -0.34 11.24
CA ASP A 84 24.16 -1.75 11.52
C ASP A 84 23.56 -2.45 10.29
N PRO A 85 24.36 -3.25 9.54
CA PRO A 85 23.90 -3.95 8.35
C PRO A 85 22.78 -4.95 8.62
N ALA A 86 22.69 -5.55 9.82
CA ALA A 86 21.64 -6.51 10.15
C ALA A 86 20.27 -5.81 10.19
N TRP A 87 20.19 -4.67 10.85
CA TRP A 87 18.96 -3.86 10.88
C TRP A 87 18.58 -3.31 9.52
N GLN A 88 19.55 -2.98 8.67
CA GLN A 88 19.25 -2.58 7.29
C GLN A 88 18.57 -3.70 6.51
N VAL A 89 19.09 -4.93 6.58
CA VAL A 89 18.47 -6.09 5.92
C VAL A 89 17.08 -6.37 6.48
N ILE A 90 16.92 -6.34 7.81
CA ILE A 90 15.62 -6.54 8.46
C ILE A 90 14.62 -5.47 8.01
N ALA A 91 14.99 -4.20 8.04
CA ALA A 91 14.14 -3.10 7.61
C ALA A 91 13.74 -3.22 6.14
N PHE A 92 14.69 -3.52 5.25
CA PHE A 92 14.42 -3.75 3.84
C PHE A 92 13.39 -4.86 3.61
N LEU A 93 13.58 -6.00 4.27
CA LEU A 93 12.67 -7.15 4.14
C LEU A 93 11.29 -6.86 4.74
N LEU A 94 11.21 -6.22 5.89
CA LEU A 94 9.94 -5.88 6.53
C LEU A 94 9.19 -4.79 5.75
N GLY A 95 9.87 -3.73 5.32
CA GLY A 95 9.27 -2.65 4.55
C GLY A 95 8.81 -3.11 3.16
N GLY A 96 9.69 -3.79 2.44
CA GLY A 96 9.37 -4.34 1.12
C GLY A 96 8.33 -5.46 1.18
N GLY A 97 8.49 -6.37 2.12
CA GLY A 97 7.55 -7.48 2.36
C GLY A 97 6.16 -7.00 2.79
N GLY A 98 6.08 -6.04 3.71
CA GLY A 98 4.83 -5.42 4.14
C GLY A 98 4.13 -4.68 3.01
N ALA A 99 4.87 -3.93 2.20
CA ALA A 99 4.34 -3.25 1.03
C ALA A 99 3.86 -4.24 -0.05
N LEU A 100 4.61 -5.32 -0.28
CA LEU A 100 4.20 -6.39 -1.20
C LEU A 100 2.93 -7.11 -0.72
N LEU A 101 2.84 -7.42 0.57
CA LEU A 101 1.67 -8.04 1.18
C LEU A 101 0.43 -7.14 1.03
N SER A 102 0.56 -5.86 1.36
CA SER A 102 -0.49 -4.86 1.22
C SER A 102 -0.93 -4.68 -0.24
N HIS A 103 0.02 -4.64 -1.17
CA HIS A 103 -0.27 -4.59 -2.60
C HIS A 103 -0.98 -5.85 -3.09
N GLY A 104 -0.53 -7.03 -2.67
CA GLY A 104 -1.15 -8.31 -3.01
C GLY A 104 -2.60 -8.42 -2.51
N ALA A 105 -2.89 -7.92 -1.30
CA ALA A 105 -4.25 -7.85 -0.78
C ALA A 105 -5.13 -6.91 -1.63
N LYS A 106 -4.64 -5.70 -1.97
CA LYS A 106 -5.32 -4.76 -2.86
C LYS A 106 -5.61 -5.41 -4.22
N ALA A 107 -4.59 -5.91 -4.90
CA ALA A 107 -4.72 -6.52 -6.23
C ALA A 107 -5.70 -7.70 -6.23
N THR A 108 -5.68 -8.52 -5.18
CA THR A 108 -6.60 -9.65 -5.04
C THR A 108 -8.05 -9.19 -4.83
N THR A 109 -8.28 -8.18 -4.00
CA THR A 109 -9.61 -7.58 -3.79
C THR A 109 -10.12 -6.94 -5.09
N ARG A 110 -9.26 -6.20 -5.80
CA ARG A 110 -9.61 -5.56 -7.08
C ARG A 110 -9.92 -6.58 -8.16
N ALA A 111 -9.20 -7.70 -8.23
CA ALA A 111 -9.51 -8.77 -9.17
C ALA A 111 -10.95 -9.31 -9.00
N VAL A 112 -11.47 -9.33 -7.77
CA VAL A 112 -12.87 -9.73 -7.50
C VAL A 112 -13.85 -8.60 -7.84
N VAL A 113 -13.53 -7.38 -7.46
CA VAL A 113 -14.39 -6.21 -7.70
C VAL A 113 -14.50 -5.90 -9.19
N ASN A 114 -13.40 -6.00 -9.95
CA ASN A 114 -13.36 -5.70 -11.38
C ASN A 114 -14.12 -6.72 -12.25
N VAL A 115 -14.47 -7.90 -11.71
CA VAL A 115 -15.37 -8.85 -12.37
C VAL A 115 -16.85 -8.43 -12.25
N SER A 116 -17.17 -7.55 -11.30
CA SER A 116 -18.54 -7.01 -11.15
C SER A 116 -18.86 -6.09 -12.35
N PRO A 117 -20.04 -6.23 -12.98
CA PRO A 117 -20.42 -5.38 -14.10
C PRO A 117 -20.74 -3.93 -13.69
N GLU A 118 -20.67 -3.62 -12.42
CA GLU A 118 -21.08 -2.33 -11.85
C GLU A 118 -19.87 -1.40 -11.63
N PRO A 119 -19.83 -0.19 -12.23
CA PRO A 119 -18.71 0.75 -12.04
C PRO A 119 -18.65 1.32 -10.61
N TYR A 120 -19.74 1.26 -9.85
CA TYR A 120 -19.83 1.86 -8.51
C TYR A 120 -19.01 1.11 -7.46
N SER A 121 -18.93 -0.21 -7.53
CA SER A 121 -18.20 -1.03 -6.56
C SER A 121 -16.71 -0.65 -6.53
N ASN A 122 -16.11 -0.40 -7.70
CA ASN A 122 -14.72 0.03 -7.80
C ASN A 122 -14.48 1.40 -7.16
N ALA A 123 -15.38 2.35 -7.38
CA ALA A 123 -15.29 3.69 -6.79
C ALA A 123 -15.46 3.66 -5.26
N VAL A 124 -16.38 2.83 -4.73
CA VAL A 124 -16.60 2.67 -3.29
C VAL A 124 -15.38 2.07 -2.62
N VAL A 125 -14.82 0.99 -3.17
CA VAL A 125 -13.61 0.35 -2.63
C VAL A 125 -12.42 1.32 -2.65
N SER A 126 -12.21 2.02 -3.77
CA SER A 126 -11.15 3.02 -3.90
C SER A 126 -11.27 4.14 -2.85
N THR A 127 -12.49 4.68 -2.67
CA THR A 127 -12.73 5.73 -1.67
C THR A 127 -12.50 5.20 -0.25
N GLY A 128 -12.91 3.97 0.04
CA GLY A 128 -12.62 3.31 1.32
C GLY A 128 -11.12 3.16 1.58
N GLU A 129 -10.33 2.81 0.56
CA GLU A 129 -8.87 2.74 0.64
C GLU A 129 -8.24 4.11 0.94
N ASP A 130 -8.74 5.19 0.31
CA ASP A 130 -8.26 6.54 0.54
C ASP A 130 -8.54 7.00 2.00
N VAL A 131 -9.76 6.78 2.48
CA VAL A 131 -10.17 7.11 3.85
C VAL A 131 -9.37 6.29 4.87
N ALA A 132 -9.20 4.98 4.64
CA ALA A 132 -8.41 4.13 5.52
C ALA A 132 -6.94 4.57 5.57
N THR A 133 -6.35 4.92 4.42
CA THR A 133 -4.97 5.40 4.37
C THR A 133 -4.81 6.74 5.11
N GLY A 134 -5.67 7.70 4.84
CA GLY A 134 -5.66 9.00 5.52
C GLY A 134 -5.87 8.85 7.03
N GLY A 135 -6.82 8.02 7.45
CA GLY A 135 -7.08 7.72 8.85
C GLY A 135 -5.89 7.07 9.56
N LEU A 136 -5.23 6.09 8.91
CA LEU A 136 -4.03 5.44 9.46
C LEU A 136 -2.84 6.40 9.56
N LEU A 137 -2.66 7.29 8.58
CA LEU A 137 -1.60 8.31 8.63
C LEU A 137 -1.85 9.29 9.78
N ALA A 138 -3.07 9.80 9.93
CA ALA A 138 -3.44 10.67 11.04
C ALA A 138 -3.24 9.97 12.39
N LEU A 139 -3.63 8.69 12.49
CA LEU A 139 -3.44 7.89 13.69
C LEU A 139 -1.95 7.64 13.97
N ALA A 140 -1.14 7.41 12.95
CA ALA A 140 0.30 7.20 13.10
C ALA A 140 1.01 8.43 13.65
N VAL A 141 0.53 9.62 13.34
CA VAL A 141 1.05 10.88 13.89
C VAL A 141 0.53 11.12 15.31
N ALA A 142 -0.78 10.92 15.55
CA ALA A 142 -1.40 11.24 16.84
C ALA A 142 -1.13 10.17 17.92
N TYR A 143 -1.16 8.88 17.55
CA TYR A 143 -1.07 7.74 18.45
C TYR A 143 -0.23 6.60 17.86
N PRO A 144 1.10 6.74 17.73
CA PRO A 144 1.97 5.76 17.05
C PRO A 144 1.83 4.32 17.58
N PRO A 145 1.73 4.03 18.88
CA PRO A 145 1.58 2.66 19.36
C PRO A 145 0.29 1.99 18.88
N LEU A 146 -0.81 2.75 18.85
CA LEU A 146 -2.09 2.25 18.35
C LEU A 146 -2.05 2.01 16.84
N ALA A 147 -1.39 2.89 16.09
CA ALA A 147 -1.20 2.71 14.66
C ALA A 147 -0.41 1.43 14.34
N ILE A 148 0.63 1.09 15.12
CA ILE A 148 1.40 -0.15 14.97
C ILE A 148 0.51 -1.37 15.19
N VAL A 149 -0.30 -1.39 16.25
CA VAL A 149 -1.22 -2.49 16.53
C VAL A 149 -2.22 -2.68 15.38
N ILE A 150 -2.82 -1.59 14.90
CA ILE A 150 -3.76 -1.64 13.79
C ILE A 150 -3.07 -2.10 12.50
N ALA A 151 -1.87 -1.63 12.21
CA ALA A 151 -1.10 -2.04 11.05
C ALA A 151 -0.80 -3.56 11.08
N LEU A 152 -0.45 -4.11 12.23
CA LEU A 152 -0.24 -5.55 12.41
C LEU A 152 -1.53 -6.35 12.20
N LEU A 153 -2.66 -5.89 12.75
CA LEU A 153 -3.95 -6.53 12.53
C LEU A 153 -4.37 -6.49 11.05
N LEU A 154 -4.13 -5.38 10.37
CA LEU A 154 -4.39 -5.26 8.93
C LEU A 154 -3.48 -6.16 8.10
N ALA A 155 -2.22 -6.33 8.48
CA ALA A 155 -1.30 -7.28 7.82
C ALA A 155 -1.80 -8.72 7.97
N ILE A 156 -2.25 -9.12 9.16
CA ILE A 156 -2.86 -10.43 9.40
C ILE A 156 -4.13 -10.61 8.56
N ALA A 157 -5.01 -9.61 8.56
CA ALA A 157 -6.22 -9.63 7.75
C ALA A 157 -5.92 -9.74 6.25
N ALA A 158 -4.88 -9.05 5.75
CA ALA A 158 -4.44 -9.15 4.37
C ALA A 158 -4.01 -10.58 4.00
N VAL A 159 -3.25 -11.26 4.86
CA VAL A 159 -2.89 -12.68 4.66
C VAL A 159 -4.12 -13.57 4.59
N ILE A 160 -5.07 -13.39 5.51
CA ILE A 160 -6.30 -14.17 5.56
C ILE A 160 -7.11 -13.97 4.27
N VAL A 161 -7.27 -12.72 3.82
CA VAL A 161 -7.98 -12.38 2.58
C VAL A 161 -7.33 -13.03 1.37
N ILE A 162 -6.01 -12.93 1.24
CA ILE A 162 -5.26 -13.55 0.13
C ILE A 162 -5.48 -15.08 0.12
N ILE A 163 -5.39 -15.73 1.28
CA ILE A 163 -5.59 -17.18 1.39
C ILE A 163 -7.04 -17.57 1.04
N ALA A 164 -8.02 -16.84 1.58
CA ALA A 164 -9.43 -17.12 1.35
C ALA A 164 -9.80 -16.97 -0.15
N LEU A 165 -9.37 -15.90 -0.77
CA LEU A 165 -9.65 -15.64 -2.18
C LEU A 165 -8.91 -16.62 -3.11
N ARG A 166 -7.68 -17.00 -2.80
CA ARG A 166 -6.96 -18.05 -3.54
C ARG A 166 -7.67 -19.40 -3.42
N ARG A 167 -8.24 -19.74 -2.26
CA ARG A 167 -9.04 -20.95 -2.10
C ARG A 167 -10.32 -20.89 -2.93
N LEU A 168 -11.04 -19.76 -2.89
CA LEU A 168 -12.25 -19.55 -3.66
C LEU A 168 -11.99 -19.70 -5.16
N LEU A 169 -10.98 -19.02 -5.70
CA LEU A 169 -10.61 -19.11 -7.11
C LEU A 169 -10.23 -20.53 -7.54
N ARG A 170 -9.50 -21.26 -6.68
CA ARG A 170 -9.18 -22.68 -6.95
C ARG A 170 -10.44 -23.55 -7.02
N ASN A 171 -11.37 -23.34 -6.11
CA ASN A 171 -12.62 -24.09 -6.06
C ASN A 171 -13.48 -23.82 -7.31
N ILE A 172 -13.62 -22.54 -7.70
CA ILE A 172 -14.32 -22.15 -8.93
C ILE A 172 -13.68 -22.80 -10.14
N LYS A 173 -12.35 -22.72 -10.27
CA LYS A 173 -11.61 -23.33 -11.38
C LYS A 173 -11.79 -24.85 -11.43
N ALA A 174 -11.78 -25.53 -10.28
CA ALA A 174 -12.01 -26.96 -10.19
C ALA A 174 -13.44 -27.35 -10.61
N THR A 175 -14.44 -26.55 -10.17
CA THR A 175 -15.85 -26.76 -10.55
C THR A 175 -16.07 -26.56 -12.05
N LEU A 176 -15.50 -25.49 -12.61
CA LEU A 176 -15.56 -25.23 -14.07
C LEU A 176 -14.90 -26.36 -14.87
N LYS A 177 -13.74 -26.83 -14.45
CA LYS A 177 -13.03 -27.94 -15.13
C LYS A 177 -13.87 -29.21 -15.13
N LYS A 178 -14.52 -29.55 -14.01
CA LYS A 178 -15.47 -30.66 -13.92
C LYS A 178 -16.69 -30.47 -14.84
N ALA A 179 -17.24 -29.27 -14.90
CA ALA A 179 -18.40 -28.97 -15.73
C ALA A 179 -18.09 -29.03 -17.23
N LEU A 180 -16.84 -28.74 -17.63
CA LEU A 180 -16.38 -28.81 -19.02
C LEU A 180 -15.88 -30.21 -19.45
N GLY A 181 -15.92 -31.20 -18.55
CA GLY A 181 -15.48 -32.57 -18.86
C GLY A 181 -13.97 -32.72 -19.02
N GLU A 182 -13.19 -31.75 -18.63
CA GLU A 182 -11.74 -31.81 -18.63
C GLU A 182 -11.28 -32.43 -17.29
N ALA A 183 -11.06 -33.74 -17.29
CA ALA A 183 -10.50 -34.48 -16.15
C ALA A 183 -8.98 -34.26 -16.01
#